data_33a9795d6c01f8b0b5c1dc6ef09dcc58
#
_entry.id   33a9795d6c01f8b0b5c1dc6ef09dcc58
#
_cell.length_a   1.000
_cell.length_b   1.000
_cell.length_c   1.000
_cell.angle_alpha   90.00
_cell.angle_beta   90.00
_cell.angle_gamma   90.00
#
_symmetry.space_group_name_H-M   'P 1'
#
loop_
_entity.id
_entity.type
_entity.pdbx_description
1 polymer ?
#
loop_
_entity_poly.entity_id
_entity_poly.type
_entity_poly.pdbx_seq_one_letter_code
_entity_poly.pdbx_strand_id
1 'polypeptide(L)'
;MMNHVALTGGRITVSLTALQMGLSTFTVGTLVAVFAVLPMLFSVRAGRWVDRVGIVRPLVIGTTLVAFGTLLPSISQTQSALLVASCCIGIGFMLHQVATQDLLGHAEPGKRLRNFSFMSLALAGSGFSGPLIAGLAIDHLGTRTAFGLLAVGPLLSGIGLYALRHQLKAVDAAITGVREAQRRRVTELLAVPALRRVLMVNTILSGAWDTHLFVVPIFGVAIGLSATTIGVILASFAAATFVIRLALPLIQRRVRSWTLVRVAMATAAIDFVLYPLFTDVTVLIVLSFILGLALGCCQPSMLSLLHQYSPPGRAAEAVGLRMALINGSQVSLPLTFGALGAVIGVAPLFWAYSVALMAGGWANRNPPHEPERKT
;
A
#
# COMPACT_ATOMS: atom_id res chain seq x y z
N MET A 1 -12.04 -6.14 -0.64
CA MET A 1 -12.19 -5.22 0.50
C MET A 1 -11.81 -5.89 1.82
N MET A 2 -12.47 -6.94 2.28
CA MET A 2 -12.27 -7.59 3.59
C MET A 2 -10.82 -8.02 3.86
N ASN A 3 -10.16 -8.70 2.90
CA ASN A 3 -8.74 -9.08 3.04
C ASN A 3 -7.80 -7.87 3.12
N HIS A 4 -8.17 -6.72 2.53
CA HIS A 4 -7.37 -5.50 2.61
C HIS A 4 -7.54 -4.80 3.96
N VAL A 5 -8.75 -4.84 4.57
CA VAL A 5 -8.96 -4.39 5.96
C VAL A 5 -8.08 -5.19 6.91
N ALA A 6 -8.02 -6.52 6.74
CA ALA A 6 -7.15 -7.39 7.52
C ALA A 6 -5.65 -7.08 7.32
N LEU A 7 -5.22 -6.72 6.11
CA LEU A 7 -3.85 -6.29 5.84
C LEU A 7 -3.53 -4.95 6.52
N THR A 8 -4.37 -3.92 6.31
CA THR A 8 -4.10 -2.56 6.82
C THR A 8 -4.23 -2.49 8.34
N GLY A 9 -5.28 -3.08 8.90
CA GLY A 9 -5.45 -3.22 10.35
C GLY A 9 -4.40 -4.14 10.97
N GLY A 10 -4.10 -5.27 10.31
CA GLY A 10 -3.11 -6.24 10.79
C GLY A 10 -1.70 -5.65 10.92
N ARG A 11 -1.27 -4.81 9.95
CA ARG A 11 0.03 -4.09 10.05
C ARG A 11 0.12 -3.25 11.32
N ILE A 12 -0.94 -2.50 11.62
CA ILE A 12 -0.99 -1.64 12.82
C ILE A 12 -1.05 -2.49 14.08
N THR A 13 -1.91 -3.51 14.09
CA THR A 13 -2.04 -4.40 15.26
C THR A 13 -0.74 -5.12 15.55
N VAL A 14 -0.01 -5.61 14.54
CA VAL A 14 1.34 -6.20 14.71
C VAL A 14 2.31 -5.18 15.29
N SER A 15 2.35 -3.95 14.74
CA SER A 15 3.25 -2.89 15.23
C SER A 15 2.97 -2.53 16.68
N LEU A 16 1.71 -2.26 17.02
CA LEU A 16 1.34 -1.85 18.37
C LEU A 16 1.49 -3.00 19.38
N THR A 17 1.15 -4.24 18.99
CA THR A 17 1.37 -5.41 19.85
C THR A 17 2.88 -5.61 20.13
N ALA A 18 3.72 -5.48 19.11
CA ALA A 18 5.17 -5.61 19.27
C ALA A 18 5.73 -4.52 20.20
N LEU A 19 5.23 -3.28 20.11
CA LEU A 19 5.59 -2.18 21.01
C LEU A 19 5.12 -2.43 22.45
N GLN A 20 3.88 -2.93 22.64
CA GLN A 20 3.35 -3.30 23.95
C GLN A 20 4.14 -4.46 24.60
N MET A 21 4.70 -5.37 23.78
CA MET A 21 5.61 -6.42 24.25
C MET A 21 7.00 -5.90 24.63
N GLY A 22 7.28 -4.62 24.48
CA GLY A 22 8.60 -4.02 24.74
C GLY A 22 9.66 -4.35 23.69
N LEU A 23 9.27 -4.81 22.49
CA LEU A 23 10.21 -5.11 21.42
C LEU A 23 10.82 -3.83 20.83
N SER A 24 12.07 -3.91 20.40
CA SER A 24 12.80 -2.77 19.82
C SER A 24 12.15 -2.27 18.53
N THR A 25 12.32 -0.97 18.23
CA THR A 25 11.86 -0.35 17.00
C THR A 25 12.38 -1.07 15.76
N PHE A 26 13.60 -1.61 15.82
CA PHE A 26 14.18 -2.45 14.76
C PHE A 26 13.35 -3.72 14.54
N THR A 27 12.96 -4.40 15.62
CA THR A 27 12.13 -5.61 15.54
C THR A 27 10.75 -5.29 14.95
N VAL A 28 10.14 -4.16 15.36
CA VAL A 28 8.88 -3.67 14.77
C VAL A 28 9.06 -3.42 13.27
N GLY A 29 10.15 -2.75 12.89
CA GLY A 29 10.50 -2.52 11.48
C GLY A 29 10.64 -3.81 10.68
N THR A 30 11.29 -4.83 11.27
CA THR A 30 11.44 -6.15 10.65
C THR A 30 10.08 -6.83 10.45
N LEU A 31 9.22 -6.84 11.46
CA LEU A 31 7.88 -7.42 11.38
C LEU A 31 7.04 -6.76 10.29
N VAL A 32 7.11 -5.43 10.17
CA VAL A 32 6.39 -4.67 9.13
C VAL A 32 6.99 -4.91 7.74
N ALA A 33 8.32 -4.95 7.62
CA ALA A 33 9.00 -5.23 6.36
C ALA A 33 8.61 -6.59 5.78
N VAL A 34 8.45 -7.60 6.63
CA VAL A 34 8.10 -8.97 6.24
C VAL A 34 6.76 -9.06 5.51
N PHE A 35 5.80 -8.17 5.79
CA PHE A 35 4.55 -8.08 5.00
C PHE A 35 4.81 -7.85 3.51
N ALA A 36 5.93 -7.24 3.14
CA ALA A 36 6.26 -6.90 1.75
C ALA A 36 7.41 -7.74 1.17
N VAL A 37 8.26 -8.39 1.98
CA VAL A 37 9.42 -9.18 1.52
C VAL A 37 8.99 -10.31 0.60
N LEU A 38 8.06 -11.14 1.05
CA LEU A 38 7.58 -12.27 0.24
C LEU A 38 6.83 -11.80 -1.01
N PRO A 39 5.91 -10.82 -0.95
CA PRO A 39 5.35 -10.17 -2.13
C PRO A 39 6.41 -9.64 -3.10
N MET A 40 7.45 -8.95 -2.62
CA MET A 40 8.53 -8.43 -3.45
C MET A 40 9.23 -9.56 -4.24
N LEU A 41 9.59 -10.64 -3.56
CA LEU A 41 10.36 -11.74 -4.14
C LEU A 41 9.51 -12.64 -5.06
N PHE A 42 8.24 -12.83 -4.73
CA PHE A 42 7.40 -13.84 -5.37
C PHE A 42 6.30 -13.28 -6.27
N SER A 43 6.07 -11.96 -6.35
CA SER A 43 4.97 -11.39 -7.13
C SER A 43 4.99 -11.81 -8.62
N VAL A 44 6.16 -11.83 -9.26
CA VAL A 44 6.29 -12.27 -10.65
C VAL A 44 6.01 -13.77 -10.79
N ARG A 45 6.49 -14.59 -9.84
CA ARG A 45 6.22 -16.03 -9.83
C ARG A 45 4.75 -16.30 -9.54
N ALA A 46 4.15 -15.54 -8.62
CA ALA A 46 2.73 -15.61 -8.31
C ALA A 46 1.85 -15.28 -9.53
N GLY A 47 2.17 -14.22 -10.28
CA GLY A 47 1.48 -13.91 -11.54
C GLY A 47 1.55 -15.06 -12.53
N ARG A 48 2.75 -15.62 -12.80
CA ARG A 48 2.91 -16.78 -13.66
C ARG A 48 2.17 -18.03 -13.15
N TRP A 49 2.08 -18.17 -11.83
CA TRP A 49 1.32 -19.27 -11.23
C TRP A 49 -0.19 -19.08 -11.44
N VAL A 50 -0.72 -17.88 -11.22
CA VAL A 50 -2.11 -17.52 -11.53
C VAL A 50 -2.42 -17.81 -13.01
N ASP A 51 -1.50 -17.42 -13.90
CA ASP A 51 -1.63 -17.69 -15.33
C ASP A 51 -1.78 -19.19 -15.67
N ARG A 52 -1.12 -20.07 -14.90
CA ARG A 52 -1.12 -21.52 -15.15
C ARG A 52 -2.28 -22.27 -14.50
N VAL A 53 -2.62 -21.91 -13.26
CA VAL A 53 -3.59 -22.65 -12.43
C VAL A 53 -4.96 -21.99 -12.38
N GLY A 54 -5.10 -20.81 -13.02
CA GLY A 54 -6.30 -20.00 -12.97
C GLY A 54 -6.42 -19.16 -11.70
N ILE A 55 -7.53 -18.43 -11.58
CA ILE A 55 -7.76 -17.44 -10.51
C ILE A 55 -8.26 -18.06 -9.20
N VAL A 56 -8.99 -19.19 -9.29
CA VAL A 56 -9.71 -19.73 -8.11
C VAL A 56 -8.76 -20.20 -7.03
N ARG A 57 -7.73 -21.00 -7.39
CA ARG A 57 -6.77 -21.53 -6.41
C ARG A 57 -6.00 -20.43 -5.68
N PRO A 58 -5.41 -19.41 -6.36
CA PRO A 58 -4.73 -18.31 -5.69
C PRO A 58 -5.65 -17.47 -4.82
N LEU A 59 -6.92 -17.24 -5.22
CA LEU A 59 -7.91 -16.53 -4.40
C LEU A 59 -8.18 -17.27 -3.08
N VAL A 60 -8.42 -18.58 -3.15
CA VAL A 60 -8.70 -19.40 -1.96
C VAL A 60 -7.48 -19.47 -1.05
N ILE A 61 -6.31 -19.84 -1.58
CA ILE A 61 -5.07 -19.96 -0.80
C ILE A 61 -4.71 -18.61 -0.19
N GLY A 62 -4.78 -17.52 -0.98
CA GLY A 62 -4.50 -16.18 -0.48
C GLY A 62 -5.41 -15.77 0.67
N THR A 63 -6.72 -15.97 0.53
CA THR A 63 -7.69 -15.65 1.58
C THR A 63 -7.49 -16.52 2.83
N THR A 64 -7.20 -17.81 2.68
CA THR A 64 -6.92 -18.72 3.80
C THR A 64 -5.65 -18.30 4.55
N LEU A 65 -4.59 -17.90 3.83
CA LEU A 65 -3.35 -17.39 4.46
C LEU A 65 -3.60 -16.10 5.23
N VAL A 66 -4.41 -15.17 4.69
CA VAL A 66 -4.76 -13.93 5.43
C VAL A 66 -5.57 -14.27 6.68
N ALA A 67 -6.56 -15.18 6.60
CA ALA A 67 -7.35 -15.61 7.74
C ALA A 67 -6.47 -16.27 8.83
N PHE A 68 -5.60 -17.19 8.43
CA PHE A 68 -4.66 -17.85 9.33
C PHE A 68 -3.71 -16.85 9.99
N GLY A 69 -3.11 -15.96 9.19
CA GLY A 69 -2.17 -14.95 9.69
C GLY A 69 -2.82 -13.96 10.67
N THR A 70 -4.09 -13.63 10.51
CA THR A 70 -4.82 -12.79 11.46
C THR A 70 -5.30 -13.57 12.70
N LEU A 71 -5.65 -14.85 12.57
CA LEU A 71 -6.06 -15.68 13.71
C LEU A 71 -4.89 -16.09 14.61
N LEU A 72 -3.71 -16.35 14.08
CA LEU A 72 -2.59 -16.87 14.84
C LEU A 72 -2.22 -16.00 16.05
N PRO A 73 -2.08 -14.65 15.95
CA PRO A 73 -1.75 -13.83 17.11
C PRO A 73 -2.91 -13.66 18.10
N SER A 74 -4.15 -14.00 17.74
CA SER A 74 -5.25 -14.03 18.70
C SER A 74 -5.11 -15.18 19.70
N ILE A 75 -4.40 -16.24 19.32
CA ILE A 75 -4.14 -17.41 20.15
C ILE A 75 -2.81 -17.26 20.88
N SER A 76 -1.76 -16.88 20.18
CA SER A 76 -0.39 -16.80 20.70
C SER A 76 0.27 -15.47 20.33
N GLN A 77 0.58 -14.65 21.33
CA GLN A 77 1.26 -13.36 21.16
C GLN A 77 2.75 -13.50 21.47
N THR A 78 3.49 -14.17 20.59
CA THR A 78 4.95 -14.27 20.63
C THR A 78 5.54 -13.54 19.42
N GLN A 79 6.80 -13.14 19.50
CA GLN A 79 7.49 -12.52 18.36
C GLN A 79 7.47 -13.42 17.11
N SER A 80 7.62 -14.73 17.28
CA SER A 80 7.54 -15.72 16.19
C SER A 80 6.14 -15.80 15.58
N ALA A 81 5.07 -15.75 16.41
CA ALA A 81 3.71 -15.72 15.93
C ALA A 81 3.41 -14.44 15.12
N LEU A 82 3.89 -13.28 15.57
CA LEU A 82 3.79 -12.02 14.83
C LEU A 82 4.55 -12.08 13.49
N LEU A 83 5.72 -12.70 13.46
CA LEU A 83 6.50 -12.89 12.25
C LEU A 83 5.77 -13.77 11.23
N VAL A 84 5.26 -14.93 11.66
CA VAL A 84 4.47 -15.85 10.83
C VAL A 84 3.20 -15.15 10.33
N ALA A 85 2.52 -14.40 11.20
CA ALA A 85 1.34 -13.61 10.83
C ALA A 85 1.67 -12.61 9.72
N SER A 86 2.76 -11.84 9.86
CA SER A 86 3.21 -10.87 8.85
C SER A 86 3.50 -11.54 7.51
N CYS A 87 4.18 -12.70 7.50
CA CYS A 87 4.42 -13.50 6.30
C CYS A 87 3.10 -13.95 5.65
N CYS A 88 2.22 -14.56 6.43
CA CYS A 88 0.96 -15.14 5.93
C CYS A 88 0.01 -14.05 5.41
N ILE A 89 -0.13 -12.94 6.12
CA ILE A 89 -0.99 -11.83 5.68
C ILE A 89 -0.41 -11.21 4.41
N GLY A 90 0.91 -10.96 4.35
CA GLY A 90 1.57 -10.36 3.20
C GLY A 90 1.45 -11.20 1.93
N ILE A 91 1.87 -12.48 1.97
CA ILE A 91 1.83 -13.36 0.81
C ILE A 91 0.39 -13.72 0.43
N GLY A 92 -0.47 -13.92 1.43
CA GLY A 92 -1.88 -14.23 1.21
C GLY A 92 -2.61 -13.11 0.50
N PHE A 93 -2.41 -11.87 0.95
CA PHE A 93 -2.99 -10.70 0.30
C PHE A 93 -2.44 -10.49 -1.12
N MET A 94 -1.15 -10.68 -1.34
CA MET A 94 -0.54 -10.61 -2.67
C MET A 94 -1.21 -11.59 -3.64
N LEU A 95 -1.35 -12.86 -3.26
CA LEU A 95 -1.98 -13.88 -4.10
C LEU A 95 -3.44 -13.52 -4.42
N HIS A 96 -4.19 -13.11 -3.38
CA HIS A 96 -5.58 -12.67 -3.55
C HIS A 96 -5.68 -11.46 -4.49
N GLN A 97 -4.81 -10.47 -4.33
CA GLN A 97 -4.81 -9.25 -5.13
C GLN A 97 -4.44 -9.50 -6.59
N VAL A 98 -3.38 -10.30 -6.85
CA VAL A 98 -2.97 -10.65 -8.21
C VAL A 98 -4.10 -11.36 -8.94
N ALA A 99 -4.71 -12.38 -8.32
CA ALA A 99 -5.82 -13.11 -8.91
C ALA A 99 -7.07 -12.24 -9.11
N THR A 100 -7.37 -11.32 -8.18
CA THR A 100 -8.49 -10.36 -8.32
C THR A 100 -8.24 -9.40 -9.47
N GLN A 101 -7.03 -8.85 -9.59
CA GLN A 101 -6.69 -7.93 -10.69
C GLN A 101 -6.73 -8.63 -12.04
N ASP A 102 -6.30 -9.88 -12.11
CA ASP A 102 -6.38 -10.71 -13.30
C ASP A 102 -7.84 -10.94 -13.71
N LEU A 103 -8.69 -11.37 -12.78
CA LEU A 103 -10.14 -11.52 -12.99
C LEU A 103 -10.77 -10.24 -13.55
N LEU A 104 -10.49 -9.08 -12.93
CA LEU A 104 -11.04 -7.79 -13.36
C LEU A 104 -10.48 -7.33 -14.71
N GLY A 105 -9.22 -7.69 -15.01
CA GLY A 105 -8.54 -7.39 -16.26
C GLY A 105 -9.14 -8.12 -17.48
N HIS A 106 -9.73 -9.28 -17.27
CA HIS A 106 -10.38 -10.08 -18.33
C HIS A 106 -11.86 -9.67 -18.58
N ALA A 107 -12.40 -8.74 -17.82
CA ALA A 107 -13.73 -8.21 -18.09
C ALA A 107 -13.79 -7.46 -19.45
N GLU A 108 -14.99 -7.39 -20.04
CA GLU A 108 -15.23 -6.60 -21.26
C GLU A 108 -14.68 -5.16 -21.13
N PRO A 109 -14.14 -4.56 -22.21
CA PRO A 109 -13.47 -3.25 -22.13
C PRO A 109 -14.28 -2.17 -21.41
N GLY A 110 -15.59 -2.07 -21.66
CA GLY A 110 -16.49 -1.09 -21.01
C GLY A 110 -16.72 -1.36 -19.52
N LYS A 111 -16.67 -2.60 -19.09
CA LYS A 111 -16.84 -3.01 -17.68
C LYS A 111 -15.53 -2.97 -16.91
N ARG A 112 -14.39 -3.14 -17.58
CA ARG A 112 -13.03 -3.19 -16.97
C ARG A 112 -12.71 -1.93 -16.17
N LEU A 113 -12.87 -0.75 -16.78
CA LEU A 113 -12.61 0.53 -16.12
C LEU A 113 -13.48 0.71 -14.87
N ARG A 114 -14.77 0.41 -14.98
CA ARG A 114 -15.71 0.46 -13.86
C ARG A 114 -15.32 -0.49 -12.74
N ASN A 115 -14.93 -1.72 -13.04
CA ASN A 115 -14.53 -2.73 -12.07
C ASN A 115 -13.25 -2.32 -11.32
N PHE A 116 -12.24 -1.79 -12.03
CA PHE A 116 -11.03 -1.25 -11.39
C PHE A 116 -11.33 -0.01 -10.55
N SER A 117 -12.28 0.83 -10.94
CA SER A 117 -12.73 1.97 -10.13
C SER A 117 -13.38 1.51 -8.82
N PHE A 118 -14.26 0.51 -8.87
CA PHE A 118 -14.85 -0.09 -7.67
C PHE A 118 -13.80 -0.75 -6.78
N MET A 119 -12.80 -1.44 -7.37
CA MET A 119 -11.69 -2.00 -6.60
C MET A 119 -10.89 -0.90 -5.90
N SER A 120 -10.58 0.20 -6.59
CA SER A 120 -9.85 1.33 -6.01
C SER A 120 -10.62 2.00 -4.87
N LEU A 121 -11.94 2.12 -5.02
CA LEU A 121 -12.83 2.63 -3.98
C LEU A 121 -12.87 1.70 -2.76
N ALA A 122 -12.98 0.39 -3.00
CA ALA A 122 -12.95 -0.63 -1.95
C ALA A 122 -11.61 -0.65 -1.21
N LEU A 123 -10.47 -0.45 -1.89
CA LEU A 123 -9.15 -0.35 -1.29
C LEU A 123 -9.01 0.92 -0.43
N ALA A 124 -9.54 2.07 -0.91
CA ALA A 124 -9.55 3.31 -0.15
C ALA A 124 -10.41 3.19 1.13
N GLY A 125 -11.62 2.64 1.02
CA GLY A 125 -12.48 2.38 2.17
C GLY A 125 -11.85 1.42 3.18
N SER A 126 -11.12 0.41 2.70
CA SER A 126 -10.37 -0.51 3.57
C SER A 126 -9.18 0.16 4.26
N GLY A 127 -8.51 1.10 3.56
CA GLY A 127 -7.43 1.90 4.13
C GLY A 127 -7.91 2.79 5.28
N PHE A 128 -9.15 3.24 5.22
CA PHE A 128 -9.81 3.98 6.30
C PHE A 128 -10.26 3.06 7.45
N SER A 129 -11.02 2.01 7.12
CA SER A 129 -11.66 1.16 8.13
C SER A 129 -10.68 0.26 8.88
N GLY A 130 -9.62 -0.22 8.23
CA GLY A 130 -8.64 -1.12 8.85
C GLY A 130 -7.95 -0.52 10.07
N PRO A 131 -7.28 0.64 9.95
CA PRO A 131 -6.67 1.34 11.08
C PRO A 131 -7.65 1.69 12.20
N LEU A 132 -8.84 2.16 11.84
CA LEU A 132 -9.87 2.53 12.81
C LEU A 132 -10.36 1.33 13.61
N ILE A 133 -10.71 0.23 12.94
CA ILE A 133 -11.13 -1.03 13.59
C ILE A 133 -10.00 -1.56 14.49
N ALA A 134 -8.76 -1.55 14.00
CA ALA A 134 -7.61 -2.02 14.78
C ALA A 134 -7.43 -1.17 16.06
N GLY A 135 -7.41 0.16 15.94
CA GLY A 135 -7.23 1.05 17.08
C GLY A 135 -8.31 0.90 18.13
N LEU A 136 -9.60 0.98 17.72
CA LEU A 136 -10.74 0.79 18.64
C LEU A 136 -10.72 -0.58 19.31
N ALA A 137 -10.45 -1.64 18.54
CA ALA A 137 -10.41 -2.99 19.10
C ALA A 137 -9.26 -3.17 20.10
N ILE A 138 -8.08 -2.60 19.85
CA ILE A 138 -6.93 -2.70 20.76
C ILE A 138 -7.24 -2.03 22.10
N ASP A 139 -7.77 -0.80 22.07
CA ASP A 139 -8.02 -0.04 23.30
C ASP A 139 -9.17 -0.61 24.15
N HIS A 140 -10.25 -1.08 23.52
CA HIS A 140 -11.45 -1.55 24.25
C HIS A 140 -11.46 -3.05 24.53
N LEU A 141 -10.82 -3.87 23.68
CA LEU A 141 -10.92 -5.33 23.74
C LEU A 141 -9.54 -6.02 23.83
N GLY A 142 -8.47 -5.26 23.72
CA GLY A 142 -7.10 -5.74 23.72
C GLY A 142 -6.65 -6.32 22.37
N THR A 143 -5.34 -6.51 22.25
CA THR A 143 -4.68 -6.91 20.98
C THR A 143 -5.12 -8.29 20.49
N ARG A 144 -5.34 -9.27 21.38
CA ARG A 144 -5.80 -10.62 20.99
C ARG A 144 -7.14 -10.57 20.28
N THR A 145 -8.11 -9.84 20.84
CA THR A 145 -9.45 -9.69 20.27
C THR A 145 -9.41 -8.87 19.00
N ALA A 146 -8.54 -7.86 18.92
CA ALA A 146 -8.34 -7.08 17.70
C ALA A 146 -7.92 -7.97 16.52
N PHE A 147 -6.96 -8.88 16.70
CA PHE A 147 -6.60 -9.87 15.69
C PHE A 147 -7.76 -10.78 15.30
N GLY A 148 -8.54 -11.27 16.27
CA GLY A 148 -9.73 -12.09 16.03
C GLY A 148 -10.80 -11.36 15.21
N LEU A 149 -11.07 -10.08 15.51
CA LEU A 149 -12.00 -9.24 14.76
C LEU A 149 -11.53 -9.00 13.32
N LEU A 150 -10.23 -8.73 13.12
CA LEU A 150 -9.66 -8.57 11.80
C LEU A 150 -9.71 -9.86 10.97
N ALA A 151 -9.75 -11.04 11.60
CA ALA A 151 -9.90 -12.32 10.92
C ALA A 151 -11.31 -12.57 10.37
N VAL A 152 -12.34 -11.92 10.94
CA VAL A 152 -13.73 -12.08 10.48
C VAL A 152 -13.87 -11.76 9.00
N GLY A 153 -13.23 -10.68 8.53
CA GLY A 153 -13.28 -10.27 7.14
C GLY A 153 -12.78 -11.34 6.16
N PRO A 154 -11.54 -11.85 6.31
CA PRO A 154 -11.02 -12.95 5.50
C PRO A 154 -11.85 -14.23 5.59
N LEU A 155 -12.38 -14.58 6.76
CA LEU A 155 -13.25 -15.75 6.92
C LEU A 155 -14.55 -15.59 6.12
N LEU A 156 -15.21 -14.44 6.21
CA LEU A 156 -16.39 -14.12 5.39
C LEU A 156 -16.06 -14.12 3.89
N SER A 157 -14.86 -13.61 3.51
CA SER A 157 -14.40 -13.68 2.13
C SER A 157 -14.21 -15.11 1.67
N GLY A 158 -13.68 -15.99 2.52
CA GLY A 158 -13.54 -17.44 2.24
C GLY A 158 -14.90 -18.13 2.04
N ILE A 159 -15.87 -17.84 2.88
CA ILE A 159 -17.25 -18.33 2.74
C ILE A 159 -17.85 -17.87 1.41
N GLY A 160 -17.68 -16.57 1.06
CA GLY A 160 -18.13 -16.03 -0.22
C GLY A 160 -17.48 -16.71 -1.42
N LEU A 161 -16.17 -16.95 -1.38
CA LEU A 161 -15.47 -17.71 -2.44
C LEU A 161 -15.97 -19.13 -2.56
N TYR A 162 -16.26 -19.80 -1.46
CA TYR A 162 -16.84 -21.15 -1.48
C TYR A 162 -18.26 -21.14 -2.07
N ALA A 163 -19.10 -20.19 -1.70
CA ALA A 163 -20.47 -20.04 -2.23
C ALA A 163 -20.45 -19.80 -3.76
N LEU A 164 -19.50 -18.98 -4.23
CA LEU A 164 -19.38 -18.61 -5.64
C LEU A 164 -18.47 -19.57 -6.47
N ARG A 165 -17.99 -20.68 -5.89
CA ARG A 165 -16.99 -21.55 -6.49
C ARG A 165 -17.35 -22.07 -7.89
N HIS A 166 -18.62 -22.34 -8.17
CA HIS A 166 -19.08 -22.82 -9.46
C HIS A 166 -19.01 -21.72 -10.54
N GLN A 167 -19.42 -20.49 -10.18
CA GLN A 167 -19.35 -19.35 -11.08
C GLN A 167 -17.89 -18.96 -11.37
N LEU A 168 -17.04 -18.96 -10.34
CA LEU A 168 -15.61 -18.67 -10.48
C LEU A 168 -14.90 -19.70 -11.37
N LYS A 169 -15.22 -21.00 -11.25
CA LYS A 169 -14.67 -22.03 -12.12
C LYS A 169 -15.10 -21.86 -13.58
N ALA A 170 -16.35 -21.46 -13.84
CA ALA A 170 -16.83 -21.20 -15.19
C ALA A 170 -16.09 -20.02 -15.84
N VAL A 171 -15.87 -18.93 -15.08
CA VAL A 171 -15.08 -17.79 -15.54
C VAL A 171 -13.61 -18.17 -15.77
N ASP A 172 -13.03 -18.98 -14.89
CA ASP A 172 -11.65 -19.45 -14.97
C ASP A 172 -11.40 -20.27 -16.24
N ALA A 173 -12.32 -21.19 -16.58
CA ALA A 173 -12.27 -21.97 -17.80
C ALA A 173 -12.33 -21.10 -19.07
N ALA A 174 -13.08 -20.00 -19.04
CA ALA A 174 -13.18 -19.06 -20.16
C ALA A 174 -11.90 -18.23 -20.37
N ILE A 175 -11.14 -17.96 -19.30
CA ILE A 175 -9.92 -17.12 -19.32
C ILE A 175 -8.69 -17.90 -19.80
N THR A 176 -8.61 -19.21 -19.54
CA THR A 176 -7.39 -20.03 -19.72
C THR A 176 -6.96 -20.21 -21.19
N GLY A 177 -7.76 -19.78 -22.16
CA GLY A 177 -7.53 -19.99 -23.61
C GLY A 177 -6.65 -18.96 -24.34
N VAL A 178 -6.22 -17.84 -23.72
CA VAL A 178 -5.62 -16.71 -24.46
C VAL A 178 -4.36 -16.16 -23.78
N ARG A 179 -3.17 -16.78 -24.00
CA ARG A 179 -1.93 -16.17 -23.47
C ARG A 179 -0.67 -16.47 -24.30
N GLU A 180 -0.14 -15.43 -24.95
CA GLU A 180 1.24 -15.37 -25.43
C GLU A 180 2.09 -14.41 -24.56
N ALA A 181 3.19 -14.91 -24.00
CA ALA A 181 4.12 -14.12 -23.21
C ALA A 181 5.40 -13.84 -24.00
N GLN A 182 5.61 -12.62 -24.44
CA GLN A 182 6.90 -12.17 -24.99
C GLN A 182 7.91 -11.86 -23.86
N ARG A 183 9.08 -12.53 -23.91
CA ARG A 183 10.21 -12.28 -23.00
C ARG A 183 11.03 -11.08 -23.47
N ARG A 184 10.89 -9.92 -22.82
CA ARG A 184 11.76 -8.74 -23.03
C ARG A 184 12.47 -8.36 -21.73
N ARG A 185 13.63 -7.67 -21.83
CA ARG A 185 14.41 -7.27 -20.63
C ARG A 185 13.83 -5.99 -20.03
N VAL A 186 13.44 -6.06 -18.77
CA VAL A 186 12.86 -4.93 -18.01
C VAL A 186 13.87 -3.78 -17.84
N THR A 187 15.19 -4.10 -17.84
CA THR A 187 16.26 -3.12 -17.68
C THR A 187 16.32 -2.07 -18.80
N GLU A 188 15.83 -2.39 -20.00
CA GLU A 188 15.76 -1.44 -21.12
C GLU A 188 14.80 -0.26 -20.84
N LEU A 189 13.79 -0.47 -19.98
CA LEU A 189 12.87 0.59 -19.56
C LEU A 189 13.58 1.67 -18.74
N LEU A 190 14.60 1.30 -17.95
CA LEU A 190 15.39 2.24 -17.16
C LEU A 190 16.33 3.09 -18.03
N ALA A 191 16.61 2.68 -19.27
CA ALA A 191 17.37 3.45 -20.23
C ALA A 191 16.58 4.66 -20.77
N VAL A 192 15.24 4.68 -20.67
CA VAL A 192 14.40 5.81 -21.07
C VAL A 192 14.43 6.90 -19.98
N PRO A 193 15.07 8.08 -20.20
CA PRO A 193 15.30 9.06 -19.14
C PRO A 193 14.01 9.59 -18.50
N ALA A 194 12.97 9.83 -19.32
CA ALA A 194 11.68 10.33 -18.84
C ALA A 194 10.99 9.29 -17.95
N LEU A 195 10.97 8.02 -18.37
CA LEU A 195 10.38 6.92 -17.60
C LEU A 195 11.15 6.69 -16.28
N ARG A 196 12.47 6.73 -16.32
CA ARG A 196 13.32 6.63 -15.12
C ARG A 196 12.99 7.71 -14.10
N ARG A 197 12.78 8.96 -14.53
CA ARG A 197 12.36 10.07 -13.65
C ARG A 197 11.00 9.82 -13.04
N VAL A 198 10.02 9.37 -13.82
CA VAL A 198 8.68 9.00 -13.31
C VAL A 198 8.80 7.92 -12.25
N LEU A 199 9.58 6.87 -12.48
CA LEU A 199 9.80 5.78 -11.54
C LEU A 199 10.49 6.25 -10.25
N MET A 200 11.52 7.10 -10.35
CA MET A 200 12.19 7.67 -9.17
C MET A 200 11.24 8.51 -8.31
N VAL A 201 10.49 9.43 -8.93
CA VAL A 201 9.52 10.27 -8.23
C VAL A 201 8.41 9.40 -7.60
N ASN A 202 7.92 8.39 -8.34
CA ASN A 202 6.94 7.46 -7.80
C ASN A 202 7.46 6.71 -6.57
N THR A 203 8.72 6.25 -6.59
CA THR A 203 9.33 5.53 -5.45
C THR A 203 9.44 6.44 -4.24
N ILE A 204 9.87 7.69 -4.41
CA ILE A 204 9.96 8.68 -3.32
C ILE A 204 8.57 8.97 -2.73
N LEU A 205 7.55 9.18 -3.58
CA LEU A 205 6.19 9.44 -3.10
C LEU A 205 5.54 8.22 -2.43
N SER A 206 5.81 7.03 -2.96
CA SER A 206 5.34 5.79 -2.33
C SER A 206 6.02 5.57 -0.98
N GLY A 207 7.31 5.86 -0.89
CA GLY A 207 8.02 5.80 0.38
C GLY A 207 7.56 6.84 1.40
N ALA A 208 7.10 8.05 0.97
CA ALA A 208 6.44 9.00 1.88
C ALA A 208 5.16 8.42 2.49
N TRP A 209 4.38 7.73 1.66
CA TRP A 209 3.20 6.99 2.12
C TRP A 209 3.57 5.91 3.14
N ASP A 210 4.56 5.09 2.83
CA ASP A 210 5.00 4.01 3.71
C ASP A 210 5.63 4.55 5.00
N THR A 211 6.38 5.68 4.92
CA THR A 211 6.93 6.38 6.08
C THR A 211 5.83 6.82 7.03
N HIS A 212 4.77 7.45 6.53
CA HIS A 212 3.64 7.86 7.35
C HIS A 212 3.01 6.65 8.07
N LEU A 213 2.70 5.59 7.33
CA LEU A 213 2.08 4.39 7.90
C LEU A 213 2.98 3.63 8.91
N PHE A 214 4.30 3.75 8.79
CA PHE A 214 5.24 3.10 9.69
C PHE A 214 5.62 3.98 10.89
N VAL A 215 5.96 5.24 10.64
CA VAL A 215 6.55 6.12 11.68
C VAL A 215 5.48 6.69 12.61
N VAL A 216 4.26 6.98 12.10
CA VAL A 216 3.18 7.57 12.92
C VAL A 216 2.76 6.68 14.10
N PRO A 217 2.56 5.35 13.96
CA PRO A 217 2.28 4.49 15.11
C PRO A 217 3.38 4.53 16.17
N ILE A 218 4.64 4.49 15.74
CA ILE A 218 5.80 4.49 16.64
C ILE A 218 5.91 5.85 17.37
N PHE A 219 5.75 6.95 16.61
CA PHE A 219 5.75 8.31 17.17
C PHE A 219 4.59 8.50 18.13
N GLY A 220 3.37 8.05 17.77
CA GLY A 220 2.19 8.14 18.61
C GLY A 220 2.38 7.42 19.96
N VAL A 221 2.95 6.22 19.95
CA VAL A 221 3.28 5.50 21.20
C VAL A 221 4.35 6.26 22.00
N ALA A 222 5.38 6.79 21.34
CA ALA A 222 6.45 7.54 22.00
C ALA A 222 5.97 8.80 22.70
N ILE A 223 4.90 9.45 22.21
CA ILE A 223 4.26 10.62 22.86
C ILE A 223 3.05 10.25 23.73
N GLY A 224 2.80 8.96 23.97
CA GLY A 224 1.76 8.47 24.89
C GLY A 224 0.34 8.45 24.33
N LEU A 225 0.14 8.45 23.01
CA LEU A 225 -1.19 8.36 22.42
C LEU A 225 -1.77 6.94 22.52
N SER A 226 -3.10 6.86 22.67
CA SER A 226 -3.83 5.60 22.63
C SER A 226 -3.85 4.99 21.23
N ALA A 227 -4.07 3.69 21.13
CA ALA A 227 -4.18 3.00 19.85
C ALA A 227 -5.36 3.52 19.01
N THR A 228 -6.47 3.89 19.64
CA THR A 228 -7.61 4.54 18.99
C THR A 228 -7.20 5.86 18.35
N THR A 229 -6.50 6.71 19.09
CA THR A 229 -6.03 8.02 18.59
C THR A 229 -5.10 7.84 17.39
N ILE A 230 -4.15 6.91 17.46
CA ILE A 230 -3.26 6.56 16.33
C ILE A 230 -4.09 6.05 15.14
N GLY A 231 -5.08 5.20 15.39
CA GLY A 231 -5.99 4.69 14.38
C GLY A 231 -6.79 5.80 13.69
N VAL A 232 -7.29 6.80 14.44
CA VAL A 232 -8.00 7.98 13.92
C VAL A 232 -7.07 8.85 13.06
N ILE A 233 -5.84 9.09 13.50
CA ILE A 233 -4.85 9.84 12.73
C ILE A 233 -4.59 9.17 11.37
N LEU A 234 -4.37 7.85 11.34
CA LEU A 234 -4.16 7.10 10.10
C LEU A 234 -5.43 7.03 9.24
N ALA A 235 -6.60 6.95 9.87
CA ALA A 235 -7.87 6.98 9.17
C ALA A 235 -8.14 8.34 8.51
N SER A 236 -7.73 9.45 9.13
CA SER A 236 -7.85 10.80 8.55
C SER A 236 -7.04 10.93 7.25
N PHE A 237 -5.82 10.39 7.22
CA PHE A 237 -5.00 10.28 6.01
C PHE A 237 -5.71 9.49 4.90
N ALA A 238 -6.29 8.34 5.24
CA ALA A 238 -7.01 7.50 4.28
C ALA A 238 -8.29 8.17 3.77
N ALA A 239 -9.03 8.86 4.65
CA ALA A 239 -10.21 9.64 4.29
C ALA A 239 -9.86 10.78 3.31
N ALA A 240 -8.78 11.52 3.58
CA ALA A 240 -8.28 12.56 2.69
C ALA A 240 -7.88 12.02 1.32
N THR A 241 -7.23 10.86 1.31
CA THR A 241 -6.89 10.14 0.07
C THR A 241 -8.14 9.78 -0.75
N PHE A 242 -9.21 9.36 -0.09
CA PHE A 242 -10.49 9.09 -0.74
C PHE A 242 -11.09 10.37 -1.34
N VAL A 243 -11.16 11.45 -0.55
CA VAL A 243 -11.71 12.75 -0.96
C VAL A 243 -10.98 13.30 -2.19
N ILE A 244 -9.65 13.33 -2.17
CA ILE A 244 -8.88 13.88 -3.30
C ILE A 244 -9.05 13.04 -4.57
N ARG A 245 -9.18 11.71 -4.45
CA ARG A 245 -9.41 10.82 -5.60
C ARG A 245 -10.75 11.05 -6.26
N LEU A 246 -11.78 11.41 -5.51
CA LEU A 246 -13.08 11.82 -6.07
C LEU A 246 -12.96 13.16 -6.81
N ALA A 247 -12.22 14.11 -6.29
CA ALA A 247 -12.00 15.43 -6.89
C ALA A 247 -11.00 15.41 -8.06
N LEU A 248 -10.15 14.39 -8.16
CA LEU A 248 -9.03 14.34 -9.09
C LEU A 248 -9.41 14.50 -10.57
N PRO A 249 -10.51 13.91 -11.11
CA PRO A 249 -10.92 14.11 -12.49
C PRO A 249 -11.23 15.59 -12.82
N LEU A 250 -11.77 16.33 -11.85
CA LEU A 250 -12.04 17.77 -12.01
C LEU A 250 -10.75 18.59 -11.98
N ILE A 251 -9.84 18.27 -11.07
CA ILE A 251 -8.56 18.95 -10.92
C ILE A 251 -7.67 18.73 -12.15
N GLN A 252 -7.61 17.51 -12.68
CA GLN A 252 -6.79 17.15 -13.84
C GLN A 252 -7.26 17.81 -15.15
N ARG A 253 -8.49 18.32 -15.21
CA ARG A 253 -8.93 19.14 -16.36
C ARG A 253 -8.19 20.47 -16.45
N ARG A 254 -7.73 21.02 -15.30
CA ARG A 254 -7.11 22.36 -15.20
C ARG A 254 -5.62 22.32 -14.85
N VAL A 255 -5.17 21.24 -14.19
CA VAL A 255 -3.81 21.14 -13.67
C VAL A 255 -3.08 19.94 -14.31
N ARG A 256 -1.85 20.17 -14.75
CA ARG A 256 -1.00 19.12 -15.34
C ARG A 256 -0.55 18.12 -14.28
N SER A 257 -0.43 16.85 -14.64
CA SER A 257 -0.03 15.77 -13.73
C SER A 257 1.32 16.04 -13.02
N TRP A 258 2.32 16.58 -13.72
CA TRP A 258 3.60 16.97 -13.11
C TRP A 258 3.47 18.08 -12.07
N THR A 259 2.61 19.06 -12.30
CA THR A 259 2.36 20.15 -11.34
C THR A 259 1.74 19.58 -10.05
N LEU A 260 0.74 18.70 -10.18
CA LEU A 260 0.14 18.02 -9.03
C LEU A 260 1.19 17.24 -8.21
N VAL A 261 2.04 16.49 -8.90
CA VAL A 261 3.11 15.72 -8.26
C VAL A 261 4.10 16.61 -7.53
N ARG A 262 4.52 17.73 -8.14
CA ARG A 262 5.45 18.69 -7.51
C ARG A 262 4.84 19.35 -6.27
N VAL A 263 3.59 19.78 -6.36
CA VAL A 263 2.84 20.34 -5.21
C VAL A 263 2.75 19.29 -4.11
N ALA A 264 2.40 18.05 -4.45
CA ALA A 264 2.32 16.97 -3.48
C ALA A 264 3.66 16.68 -2.77
N MET A 265 4.78 16.67 -3.52
CA MET A 265 6.11 16.50 -2.93
C MET A 265 6.48 17.64 -1.98
N ALA A 266 6.19 18.90 -2.37
CA ALA A 266 6.45 20.06 -1.53
C ALA A 266 5.59 20.04 -0.26
N THR A 267 4.28 19.76 -0.41
CA THR A 267 3.36 19.64 0.73
C THR A 267 3.79 18.52 1.68
N ALA A 268 4.13 17.34 1.17
CA ALA A 268 4.59 16.22 1.98
C ALA A 268 5.93 16.53 2.68
N ALA A 269 6.85 17.25 2.03
CA ALA A 269 8.12 17.66 2.64
C ALA A 269 7.89 18.62 3.81
N ILE A 270 7.02 19.63 3.62
CA ILE A 270 6.66 20.60 4.68
C ILE A 270 5.95 19.86 5.83
N ASP A 271 4.99 19.01 5.52
CA ASP A 271 4.25 18.22 6.48
C ASP A 271 5.19 17.39 7.38
N PHE A 272 6.15 16.68 6.78
CA PHE A 272 7.13 15.89 7.53
C PHE A 272 8.12 16.73 8.35
N VAL A 273 8.37 18.00 7.99
CA VAL A 273 9.13 18.92 8.86
C VAL A 273 8.30 19.27 10.08
N LEU A 274 7.02 19.55 9.88
CA LEU A 274 6.13 20.02 10.95
C LEU A 274 5.68 18.89 11.88
N TYR A 275 5.48 17.68 11.35
CA TYR A 275 4.85 16.57 12.05
C TYR A 275 5.44 16.27 13.43
N PRO A 276 6.77 16.14 13.62
CA PRO A 276 7.36 15.84 14.92
C PRO A 276 7.44 17.04 15.87
N LEU A 277 7.06 18.23 15.42
CA LEU A 277 7.06 19.44 16.26
C LEU A 277 5.79 19.58 17.09
N PHE A 278 4.76 18.80 16.81
CA PHE A 278 3.46 18.86 17.47
C PHE A 278 3.13 17.53 18.16
N THR A 279 2.52 17.65 19.34
CA THR A 279 1.98 16.53 20.13
C THR A 279 0.46 16.61 20.28
N ASP A 280 -0.14 17.73 19.86
CA ASP A 280 -1.59 17.92 19.87
C ASP A 280 -2.26 17.02 18.82
N VAL A 281 -3.23 16.24 19.28
CA VAL A 281 -3.93 15.24 18.46
C VAL A 281 -4.66 15.88 17.28
N THR A 282 -5.27 17.04 17.48
CA THR A 282 -6.01 17.74 16.41
C THR A 282 -5.07 18.19 15.32
N VAL A 283 -3.90 18.72 15.69
CA VAL A 283 -2.86 19.12 14.73
C VAL A 283 -2.35 17.91 13.95
N LEU A 284 -2.09 16.78 14.61
CA LEU A 284 -1.62 15.55 13.96
C LEU A 284 -2.68 14.97 12.99
N ILE A 285 -3.97 15.05 13.33
CA ILE A 285 -5.08 14.67 12.45
C ILE A 285 -5.10 15.57 11.21
N VAL A 286 -4.98 16.90 11.38
CA VAL A 286 -4.98 17.86 10.27
C VAL A 286 -3.76 17.66 9.36
N LEU A 287 -2.56 17.50 9.92
CA LEU A 287 -1.35 17.19 9.15
C LEU A 287 -1.52 15.89 8.37
N SER A 288 -1.96 14.80 9.01
CA SER A 288 -2.23 13.54 8.33
C SER A 288 -3.28 13.68 7.22
N PHE A 289 -4.30 14.51 7.41
CA PHE A 289 -5.30 14.79 6.38
C PHE A 289 -4.69 15.54 5.19
N ILE A 290 -3.91 16.59 5.44
CA ILE A 290 -3.20 17.36 4.40
C ILE A 290 -2.25 16.45 3.61
N LEU A 291 -1.47 15.62 4.32
CA LEU A 291 -0.59 14.64 3.69
C LEU A 291 -1.37 13.64 2.83
N GLY A 292 -2.53 13.18 3.32
CA GLY A 292 -3.42 12.29 2.59
C GLY A 292 -3.97 12.91 1.30
N LEU A 293 -4.34 14.21 1.29
CA LEU A 293 -4.71 14.95 0.10
C LEU A 293 -3.54 15.02 -0.89
N ALA A 294 -2.35 15.35 -0.40
CA ALA A 294 -1.15 15.49 -1.23
C ALA A 294 -0.74 14.14 -1.88
N LEU A 295 -0.59 13.09 -1.09
CA LEU A 295 -0.14 11.79 -1.60
C LEU A 295 -1.25 11.02 -2.35
N GLY A 296 -2.51 11.26 -2.01
CA GLY A 296 -3.66 10.58 -2.62
C GLY A 296 -3.82 10.88 -4.11
N CYS A 297 -3.46 12.07 -4.59
CA CYS A 297 -3.50 12.42 -6.00
C CYS A 297 -2.32 11.85 -6.81
N CYS A 298 -1.24 11.40 -6.14
CA CYS A 298 0.00 11.01 -6.81
C CYS A 298 -0.13 9.68 -7.56
N GLN A 299 -0.76 8.66 -6.99
CA GLN A 299 -0.85 7.34 -7.64
C GLN A 299 -1.48 7.37 -9.02
N PRO A 300 -2.69 7.94 -9.22
CA PRO A 300 -3.29 8.04 -10.55
C PRO A 300 -2.47 8.90 -11.51
N SER A 301 -1.90 10.01 -11.00
CA SER A 301 -1.05 10.90 -11.80
C SER A 301 0.23 10.21 -12.27
N MET A 302 0.90 9.44 -11.38
CA MET A 302 2.07 8.65 -11.73
C MET A 302 1.76 7.55 -12.74
N LEU A 303 0.62 6.87 -12.60
CA LEU A 303 0.20 5.84 -13.55
C LEU A 303 -0.05 6.44 -14.94
N SER A 304 -0.69 7.61 -15.01
CA SER A 304 -0.89 8.35 -16.25
C SER A 304 0.44 8.73 -16.91
N LEU A 305 1.38 9.31 -16.15
CA LEU A 305 2.72 9.67 -16.64
C LEU A 305 3.51 8.41 -17.05
N LEU A 306 3.40 7.31 -16.31
CA LEU A 306 4.04 6.05 -16.65
C LEU A 306 3.58 5.54 -18.03
N HIS A 307 2.28 5.53 -18.29
CA HIS A 307 1.73 5.15 -19.60
C HIS A 307 2.20 6.10 -20.71
N GLN A 308 2.24 7.40 -20.43
CA GLN A 308 2.62 8.43 -21.39
C GLN A 308 4.09 8.32 -21.84
N TYR A 309 5.01 7.99 -20.92
CA TYR A 309 6.43 7.87 -21.18
C TYR A 309 6.93 6.45 -21.45
N SER A 310 6.05 5.47 -21.35
CA SER A 310 6.39 4.08 -21.67
C SER A 310 6.50 3.88 -23.18
N PRO A 311 7.50 3.13 -23.65
CA PRO A 311 7.57 2.75 -25.06
C PRO A 311 6.31 2.00 -25.51
N PRO A 312 5.91 2.14 -26.79
CA PRO A 312 4.73 1.45 -27.30
C PRO A 312 4.76 -0.06 -27.02
N GLY A 313 3.65 -0.59 -26.51
CA GLY A 313 3.50 -2.02 -26.17
C GLY A 313 4.24 -2.50 -24.91
N ARG A 314 4.85 -1.59 -24.10
CA ARG A 314 5.60 -1.94 -22.89
C ARG A 314 5.05 -1.31 -21.60
N ALA A 315 3.85 -0.75 -21.65
CA ALA A 315 3.25 -0.08 -20.49
C ALA A 315 3.03 -1.06 -19.31
N ALA A 316 2.62 -2.30 -19.57
CA ALA A 316 2.44 -3.32 -18.53
C ALA A 316 3.76 -3.68 -17.83
N GLU A 317 4.86 -3.79 -18.57
CA GLU A 317 6.20 -4.01 -18.00
C GLU A 317 6.64 -2.84 -17.10
N ALA A 318 6.38 -1.60 -17.54
CA ALA A 318 6.67 -0.40 -16.76
C ALA A 318 5.85 -0.37 -15.45
N VAL A 319 4.58 -0.79 -15.48
CA VAL A 319 3.75 -0.98 -14.28
C VAL A 319 4.35 -2.04 -13.36
N GLY A 320 4.80 -3.17 -13.92
CA GLY A 320 5.46 -4.23 -13.15
C GLY A 320 6.74 -3.74 -12.46
N LEU A 321 7.59 -2.98 -13.18
CA LEU A 321 8.79 -2.38 -12.62
C LEU A 321 8.45 -1.37 -11.51
N ARG A 322 7.43 -0.54 -11.71
CA ARG A 322 6.91 0.37 -10.68
C ARG A 322 6.51 -0.38 -9.42
N MET A 323 5.78 -1.49 -9.55
CA MET A 323 5.35 -2.32 -8.40
C MET A 323 6.55 -2.93 -7.67
N ALA A 324 7.57 -3.41 -8.39
CA ALA A 324 8.79 -3.92 -7.79
C ALA A 324 9.52 -2.84 -6.96
N LEU A 325 9.60 -1.60 -7.46
CA LEU A 325 10.21 -0.48 -6.74
C LEU A 325 9.40 -0.09 -5.49
N ILE A 326 8.06 -0.07 -5.58
CA ILE A 326 7.19 0.20 -4.42
C ILE A 326 7.38 -0.88 -3.35
N ASN A 327 7.33 -2.16 -3.73
CA ASN A 327 7.54 -3.25 -2.78
C ASN A 327 8.96 -3.20 -2.18
N GLY A 328 9.97 -2.78 -2.96
CA GLY A 328 11.32 -2.55 -2.47
C GLY A 328 11.37 -1.47 -1.39
N SER A 329 10.66 -0.34 -1.57
CA SER A 329 10.59 0.70 -0.54
C SER A 329 9.86 0.23 0.71
N GLN A 330 8.79 -0.56 0.55
CA GLN A 330 8.05 -1.16 1.68
C GLN A 330 8.87 -2.14 2.52
N VAL A 331 9.92 -2.71 1.97
CA VAL A 331 10.88 -3.53 2.71
C VAL A 331 11.98 -2.69 3.33
N SER A 332 12.61 -1.83 2.51
CA SER A 332 13.81 -1.10 2.92
C SER A 332 13.52 -0.02 3.96
N LEU A 333 12.40 0.72 3.83
CA LEU A 333 12.08 1.83 4.74
C LEU A 333 11.83 1.38 6.18
N PRO A 334 10.96 0.39 6.47
CA PRO A 334 10.78 -0.07 7.84
C PRO A 334 12.05 -0.62 8.47
N LEU A 335 12.91 -1.30 7.69
CA LEU A 335 14.19 -1.82 8.19
C LEU A 335 15.17 -0.69 8.51
N THR A 336 15.37 0.24 7.58
CA THR A 336 16.30 1.37 7.79
C THR A 336 15.80 2.30 8.87
N PHE A 337 14.51 2.64 8.88
CA PHE A 337 13.92 3.53 9.88
C PHE A 337 13.76 2.85 11.24
N GLY A 338 13.51 1.55 11.27
CA GLY A 338 13.53 0.79 12.51
C GLY A 338 14.91 0.79 13.16
N ALA A 339 15.98 0.59 12.37
CA ALA A 339 17.37 0.64 12.84
C ALA A 339 17.76 2.06 13.29
N LEU A 340 17.49 3.08 12.46
CA LEU A 340 17.81 4.48 12.79
C LEU A 340 16.99 4.97 13.98
N GLY A 341 15.69 4.67 14.03
CA GLY A 341 14.80 5.07 15.12
C GLY A 341 15.21 4.52 16.49
N ALA A 342 15.84 3.33 16.51
CA ALA A 342 16.40 2.76 17.74
C ALA A 342 17.62 3.55 18.26
N VAL A 343 18.36 4.27 17.40
CA VAL A 343 19.59 5.00 17.72
C VAL A 343 19.33 6.49 17.93
N ILE A 344 18.60 7.14 17.01
CA ILE A 344 18.43 8.61 16.98
C ILE A 344 17.03 9.07 17.36
N GLY A 345 16.13 8.12 17.67
CA GLY A 345 14.72 8.42 17.96
C GLY A 345 13.87 8.56 16.70
N VAL A 346 12.58 8.79 16.92
CA VAL A 346 11.55 8.74 15.85
C VAL A 346 11.42 10.06 15.09
N ALA A 347 11.54 11.21 15.77
CA ALA A 347 11.37 12.52 15.15
C ALA A 347 12.34 12.79 13.96
N PRO A 348 13.64 12.46 14.04
CA PRO A 348 14.57 12.66 12.94
C PRO A 348 14.21 11.86 11.67
N LEU A 349 13.44 10.78 11.79
CA LEU A 349 13.03 9.98 10.62
C LEU A 349 12.10 10.77 9.68
N PHE A 350 11.20 11.59 10.23
CA PHE A 350 10.37 12.49 9.45
C PHE A 350 11.22 13.51 8.68
N TRP A 351 12.21 14.12 9.36
CA TRP A 351 13.09 15.11 8.73
C TRP A 351 13.98 14.47 7.65
N ALA A 352 14.52 13.28 7.91
CA ALA A 352 15.30 12.54 6.91
C ALA A 352 14.48 12.30 5.63
N TYR A 353 13.20 11.92 5.79
CA TYR A 353 12.34 11.70 4.62
C TYR A 353 11.91 13.00 3.94
N SER A 354 11.73 14.08 4.70
CA SER A 354 11.51 15.42 4.15
C SER A 354 12.66 15.86 3.25
N VAL A 355 13.91 15.63 3.66
CA VAL A 355 15.09 15.91 2.83
C VAL A 355 15.06 15.09 1.54
N ALA A 356 14.70 13.81 1.59
CA ALA A 356 14.56 12.96 0.39
C ALA A 356 13.48 13.49 -0.57
N LEU A 357 12.34 13.97 -0.05
CA LEU A 357 11.28 14.60 -0.84
C LEU A 357 11.75 15.91 -1.49
N MET A 358 12.45 16.78 -0.75
CA MET A 358 13.00 18.03 -1.27
C MET A 358 14.05 17.77 -2.35
N ALA A 359 14.98 16.86 -2.11
CA ALA A 359 16.00 16.47 -3.08
C ALA A 359 15.38 15.87 -4.36
N GLY A 360 14.38 14.99 -4.21
CA GLY A 360 13.63 14.42 -5.32
C GLY A 360 12.86 15.48 -6.13
N GLY A 361 12.23 16.42 -5.44
CA GLY A 361 11.50 17.55 -6.04
C GLY A 361 12.44 18.48 -6.80
N TRP A 362 13.60 18.79 -6.22
CA TRP A 362 14.63 19.63 -6.88
C TRP A 362 15.24 18.94 -8.10
N ALA A 363 15.60 17.68 -8.00
CA ALA A 363 16.14 16.90 -9.13
C ALA A 363 15.16 16.78 -10.31
N ASN A 364 13.84 16.87 -10.03
CA ASN A 364 12.78 16.79 -11.03
C ASN A 364 12.07 18.13 -11.28
N ARG A 365 12.72 19.26 -10.98
CA ARG A 365 12.17 20.61 -11.20
C ARG A 365 11.86 20.92 -12.68
N ASN A 366 12.60 20.32 -13.60
CA ASN A 366 12.38 20.43 -15.04
C ASN A 366 11.69 19.14 -15.52
N PRO A 367 10.35 19.12 -15.66
CA PRO A 367 9.66 17.94 -16.14
C PRO A 367 10.11 17.58 -17.58
N PRO A 368 10.11 16.29 -17.95
CA PRO A 368 10.28 15.91 -19.34
C PRO A 368 9.19 16.58 -20.19
N HIS A 369 9.51 16.93 -21.45
CA HIS A 369 8.52 17.47 -22.36
C HIS A 369 7.29 16.55 -22.43
N GLU A 370 6.14 17.05 -21.99
CA GLU A 370 4.88 16.33 -22.17
C GLU A 370 4.59 16.33 -23.68
N PRO A 371 4.39 15.16 -24.33
CA PRO A 371 3.85 15.12 -25.67
C PRO A 371 2.52 15.86 -25.67
N GLU A 372 2.30 16.70 -26.67
CA GLU A 372 1.06 17.50 -26.80
C GLU A 372 -0.17 16.60 -26.68
N ARG A 373 -1.09 16.97 -25.81
CA ARG A 373 -2.40 16.32 -25.75
C ARG A 373 -3.06 16.52 -27.11
N LYS A 374 -3.17 15.45 -27.89
CA LYS A 374 -4.10 15.43 -29.01
C LYS A 374 -5.48 15.57 -28.40
N THR A 375 -6.04 16.79 -28.58
CA THR A 375 -7.44 17.12 -28.23
C THR A 375 -8.42 16.26 -29.00
#